data_63061cb56d47ea2598b3e9dd6e609ce7
#
_entry.id   63061cb56d47ea2598b3e9dd6e609ce7
#
_cell.length_a   1.000
_cell.length_b   1.000
_cell.length_c   1.000
_cell.angle_alpha   90.00
_cell.angle_beta   90.00
_cell.angle_gamma   90.00
#
_symmetry.space_group_name_H-M   'P 1'
#
loop_
_entity.id
_entity.type
_entity.pdbx_description
1 polymer ?
#
loop_
_entity_poly.entity_id
_entity_poly.type
_entity_poly.pdbx_seq_one_letter_code
_entity_poly.pdbx_strand_id
1 'polypeptide(L)'
;MARHAVAGAARGLLGDGRVSDRTAALLREEVGRLVGVDRVVADAARIARASRDTWVIAVWRSLQATPPPPPACVVRPRSTAEVAALLAYATRAGVPVVPFGAGSGVCGGVQPDTDTLVVDLGDMRALRGIDGQNLLASAEAGLLGSEFEAALNAAGYSTGHFPQSIALSSVGGWVATRSAGQFSTKYGNIEQMFVAFEAVLPSGTVIRTRPVPRASTGPDLRHLFLGGEGTTGILTEVTLEIHPLPEETARQSVAFPSMTTGLEALRRIVRAGWRPAVVRLYDEIEAGRAFAGVAQASESLLLVLCEGPAAMVAAESAAVEAICREAGGRVLGPAPVESWLHHRNTVPGFEVFLKQGMIVDTIEVATTWGRIDGLYVGVLAAMRAVPGLIVASGHSSHTYPTGTNIYFTFAAKPDALEDIEPLYFRIWNAAMEATLAAGGTISHHHGIGRVRREWLPRELGSAYETLVAVQRALDPAGIMNPGALLRPR
;
A
#
# COMPACT_ATOMS: atom_id res chain seq x y z
N MET A 1 7.47 26.58 36.57
CA MET A 1 7.28 25.26 37.24
C MET A 1 6.31 24.35 36.48
N ALA A 2 5.36 24.84 35.74
CA ALA A 2 4.42 23.99 34.96
C ALA A 2 5.05 23.26 33.71
N ARG A 3 6.17 23.75 33.22
CA ARG A 3 6.84 23.20 31.99
C ARG A 3 7.57 21.86 32.22
N HIS A 4 7.85 21.47 33.47
CA HIS A 4 8.52 20.20 33.78
C HIS A 4 7.56 19.08 34.20
N ALA A 5 6.31 19.40 34.49
CA ALA A 5 5.32 18.41 34.93
C ALA A 5 4.83 17.48 33.80
N VAL A 6 4.80 17.95 32.54
CA VAL A 6 4.33 17.14 31.40
C VAL A 6 5.44 16.15 30.97
N ALA A 7 6.70 16.56 30.97
CA ALA A 7 7.82 15.67 30.62
C ALA A 7 8.08 14.57 31.66
N GLY A 8 7.71 14.81 32.95
CA GLY A 8 7.80 13.81 34.01
C GLY A 8 6.62 12.83 34.04
N ALA A 9 5.44 13.25 33.57
CA ALA A 9 4.22 12.44 33.60
C ALA A 9 4.21 11.36 32.47
N ALA A 10 4.94 11.57 31.38
CA ALA A 10 5.05 10.61 30.28
C ALA A 10 5.87 9.34 30.63
N ARG A 11 6.60 9.33 31.76
CA ARG A 11 7.36 8.16 32.23
C ARG A 11 6.70 7.38 33.38
N GLY A 12 5.52 7.77 33.82
CA GLY A 12 4.74 7.06 34.84
C GLY A 12 3.91 5.94 34.22
N LEU A 13 4.52 4.94 33.61
CA LEU A 13 3.88 3.68 33.29
C LEU A 13 3.47 2.99 34.60
N LEU A 14 2.17 3.01 34.90
CA LEU A 14 1.60 2.07 35.85
C LEU A 14 1.64 0.68 35.22
N GLY A 15 1.91 -0.37 35.98
CA GLY A 15 2.32 -1.71 35.59
C GLY A 15 1.41 -2.53 34.64
N ASP A 16 0.45 -1.91 33.95
CA ASP A 16 -0.40 -2.53 32.90
C ASP A 16 -0.28 -1.86 31.52
N GLY A 17 0.64 -0.91 31.34
CA GLY A 17 0.90 -0.26 30.03
C GLY A 17 -0.18 0.73 29.57
N ARG A 18 -1.18 1.05 30.39
CA ARG A 18 -2.25 2.01 30.02
C ARG A 18 -1.92 3.42 30.48
N VAL A 19 -2.06 4.37 29.54
CA VAL A 19 -2.02 5.80 29.84
C VAL A 19 -3.27 6.18 30.63
N SER A 20 -3.12 6.96 31.70
CA SER A 20 -4.27 7.40 32.47
C SER A 20 -5.17 8.34 31.65
N ASP A 21 -6.49 8.31 31.84
CA ASP A 21 -7.44 9.23 31.21
C ASP A 21 -7.04 10.70 31.38
N ARG A 22 -6.39 11.02 32.49
CA ARG A 22 -5.86 12.35 32.77
C ARG A 22 -4.75 12.75 31.80
N THR A 23 -3.86 11.84 31.43
CA THR A 23 -2.77 12.10 30.48
C THR A 23 -3.32 12.29 29.06
N ALA A 24 -4.29 11.48 28.66
CA ALA A 24 -4.97 11.66 27.37
C ALA A 24 -5.76 12.99 27.28
N ALA A 25 -6.43 13.39 28.37
CA ALA A 25 -7.12 14.68 28.45
C ALA A 25 -6.17 15.87 28.33
N LEU A 26 -5.00 15.82 29.01
CA LEU A 26 -3.96 16.85 28.90
C LEU A 26 -3.39 16.92 27.48
N LEU A 27 -3.16 15.79 26.81
CA LEU A 27 -2.69 15.78 25.42
C LEU A 27 -3.70 16.45 24.49
N ARG A 28 -4.99 16.15 24.62
CA ARG A 28 -6.06 16.79 23.80
C ARG A 28 -6.13 18.29 24.05
N GLU A 29 -5.99 18.73 25.27
CA GLU A 29 -5.97 20.16 25.63
C GLU A 29 -4.78 20.88 25.00
N GLU A 30 -3.56 20.32 25.09
CA GLU A 30 -2.36 20.90 24.48
C GLU A 30 -2.46 20.94 22.95
N VAL A 31 -2.91 19.84 22.32
CA VAL A 31 -3.15 19.78 20.88
C VAL A 31 -4.20 20.83 20.47
N GLY A 32 -5.28 20.96 21.22
CA GLY A 32 -6.32 21.98 20.98
C GLY A 32 -5.80 23.42 21.11
N ARG A 33 -4.85 23.69 22.01
CA ARG A 33 -4.19 25.03 22.08
C ARG A 33 -3.27 25.30 20.89
N LEU A 34 -2.63 24.26 20.33
CA LEU A 34 -1.69 24.41 19.22
C LEU A 34 -2.39 24.68 17.89
N VAL A 35 -3.48 23.97 17.59
CA VAL A 35 -4.09 23.97 16.27
C VAL A 35 -5.60 24.29 16.27
N GLY A 36 -6.20 24.53 17.44
CA GLY A 36 -7.62 24.78 17.61
C GLY A 36 -8.36 23.53 18.13
N VAL A 37 -9.28 23.76 19.06
CA VAL A 37 -10.06 22.68 19.70
C VAL A 37 -10.99 21.98 18.69
N ASP A 38 -11.40 22.66 17.64
CA ASP A 38 -12.20 22.14 16.54
C ASP A 38 -11.45 21.17 15.63
N ARG A 39 -10.12 21.07 15.77
CA ARG A 39 -9.26 20.09 15.09
C ARG A 39 -9.19 18.77 15.86
N VAL A 40 -9.41 18.78 17.17
CA VAL A 40 -9.39 17.57 17.99
C VAL A 40 -10.67 16.78 17.77
N VAL A 41 -10.53 15.54 17.31
CA VAL A 41 -11.68 14.67 16.98
C VAL A 41 -12.33 14.17 18.26
N ALA A 42 -13.62 14.45 18.43
CA ALA A 42 -14.44 13.94 19.53
C ALA A 42 -15.42 12.84 19.09
N ASP A 43 -15.66 12.70 17.80
CA ASP A 43 -16.57 11.71 17.22
C ASP A 43 -16.01 10.30 17.34
N ALA A 44 -16.73 9.42 18.02
CA ALA A 44 -16.28 8.05 18.33
C ALA A 44 -16.08 7.20 17.07
N ALA A 45 -16.89 7.38 16.03
CA ALA A 45 -16.75 6.61 14.78
C ALA A 45 -15.48 7.02 14.01
N ARG A 46 -15.17 8.31 14.00
CA ARG A 46 -13.90 8.81 13.41
C ARG A 46 -12.68 8.35 14.20
N ILE A 47 -12.75 8.37 15.52
CA ILE A 47 -11.68 7.85 16.38
C ILE A 47 -11.47 6.36 16.08
N ALA A 48 -12.52 5.55 16.06
CA ALA A 48 -12.45 4.13 15.75
C ALA A 48 -11.84 3.88 14.34
N ARG A 49 -12.23 4.69 13.33
CA ARG A 49 -11.64 4.61 12.00
C ARG A 49 -10.14 4.92 11.98
N ALA A 50 -9.71 5.93 12.71
CA ALA A 50 -8.30 6.34 12.81
C ALA A 50 -7.45 5.45 13.74
N SER A 51 -8.08 4.47 14.42
CA SER A 51 -7.40 3.57 15.36
C SER A 51 -6.80 2.33 14.70
N ARG A 52 -7.02 2.11 13.41
CA ARG A 52 -6.47 0.98 12.66
C ARG A 52 -6.52 1.22 11.16
N ASP A 53 -5.75 0.44 10.43
CA ASP A 53 -5.94 0.21 8.99
C ASP A 53 -6.86 -0.99 8.72
N THR A 54 -6.86 -1.53 7.48
CA THR A 54 -7.66 -2.69 7.08
C THR A 54 -6.91 -4.02 7.18
N TRP A 55 -5.78 -4.08 7.86
CA TRP A 55 -5.08 -5.33 8.14
C TRP A 55 -6.01 -6.34 8.82
N VAL A 56 -6.08 -7.55 8.28
CA VAL A 56 -7.03 -8.59 8.72
C VAL A 56 -6.99 -8.82 10.23
N ILE A 57 -5.78 -8.84 10.85
CA ILE A 57 -5.65 -9.02 12.30
C ILE A 57 -6.13 -7.80 13.08
N ALA A 58 -5.91 -6.59 12.57
CA ALA A 58 -6.45 -5.38 13.22
C ALA A 58 -7.98 -5.35 13.16
N VAL A 59 -8.55 -5.75 12.03
CA VAL A 59 -9.99 -5.93 11.88
C VAL A 59 -10.50 -7.00 12.85
N TRP A 60 -9.87 -8.18 12.88
CA TRP A 60 -10.23 -9.27 13.81
C TRP A 60 -10.24 -8.79 15.27
N ARG A 61 -9.18 -8.13 15.71
CA ARG A 61 -9.07 -7.59 17.09
C ARG A 61 -10.17 -6.58 17.40
N SER A 62 -10.57 -5.77 16.41
CA SER A 62 -11.66 -4.79 16.60
C SER A 62 -13.06 -5.42 16.72
N LEU A 63 -13.21 -6.69 16.30
CA LEU A 63 -14.47 -7.47 16.40
C LEU A 63 -14.59 -8.25 17.71
N GLN A 64 -13.54 -8.27 18.56
CA GLN A 64 -13.57 -8.99 19.82
C GLN A 64 -14.46 -8.28 20.85
N ALA A 65 -14.90 -9.02 21.86
CA ALA A 65 -15.70 -8.47 22.98
C ALA A 65 -14.97 -7.31 23.71
N THR A 66 -13.63 -7.35 23.73
CA THR A 66 -12.78 -6.29 24.26
C THR A 66 -11.83 -5.82 23.15
N PRO A 67 -12.25 -4.86 22.31
CA PRO A 67 -11.41 -4.33 21.26
C PRO A 67 -10.23 -3.53 21.83
N PRO A 68 -9.14 -3.35 21.06
CA PRO A 68 -8.04 -2.49 21.47
C PRO A 68 -8.56 -1.07 21.85
N PRO A 69 -8.03 -0.47 22.92
CA PRO A 69 -8.46 0.86 23.32
C PRO A 69 -8.04 1.90 22.27
N PRO A 70 -8.78 3.03 22.18
CA PRO A 70 -8.47 4.09 21.22
C PRO A 70 -7.18 4.83 21.57
N PRO A 71 -6.56 5.57 20.62
CA PRO A 71 -5.43 6.44 20.86
C PRO A 71 -5.79 7.60 21.81
N ALA A 72 -4.78 8.17 22.47
CA ALA A 72 -4.96 9.31 23.37
C ALA A 72 -5.62 10.51 22.70
N CYS A 73 -5.25 10.78 21.45
CA CYS A 73 -5.77 11.91 20.68
C CYS A 73 -5.78 11.61 19.18
N VAL A 74 -6.85 12.02 18.50
CA VAL A 74 -6.90 12.11 17.03
C VAL A 74 -7.08 13.58 16.67
N VAL A 75 -6.22 14.11 15.79
CA VAL A 75 -6.25 15.51 15.36
C VAL A 75 -6.28 15.60 13.83
N ARG A 76 -7.04 16.57 13.30
CA ARG A 76 -7.18 16.81 11.85
C ARG A 76 -6.65 18.21 11.48
N PRO A 77 -5.34 18.33 11.21
CA PRO A 77 -4.75 19.59 10.75
C PRO A 77 -5.28 19.98 9.37
N ARG A 78 -5.27 21.29 9.08
CA ARG A 78 -5.66 21.85 7.78
C ARG A 78 -4.51 22.55 7.05
N SER A 79 -3.32 22.54 7.63
CA SER A 79 -2.14 23.16 7.03
C SER A 79 -0.85 22.47 7.44
N THR A 80 0.18 22.61 6.62
CA THR A 80 1.54 22.19 6.93
C THR A 80 2.08 22.85 8.20
N ALA A 81 1.70 24.10 8.48
CA ALA A 81 2.11 24.80 9.70
C ALA A 81 1.51 24.14 10.96
N GLU A 82 0.25 23.69 10.92
CA GLU A 82 -0.37 22.95 12.00
C GLU A 82 0.33 21.61 12.21
N VAL A 83 0.64 20.86 11.13
CA VAL A 83 1.40 19.60 11.21
C VAL A 83 2.79 19.85 11.84
N ALA A 84 3.48 20.94 11.45
CA ALA A 84 4.78 21.30 12.00
C ALA A 84 4.72 21.60 13.50
N ALA A 85 3.70 22.33 13.94
CA ALA A 85 3.49 22.62 15.37
C ALA A 85 3.23 21.33 16.18
N LEU A 86 2.40 20.43 15.65
CA LEU A 86 2.09 19.14 16.27
C LEU A 86 3.34 18.26 16.42
N LEU A 87 4.15 18.09 15.34
CA LEU A 87 5.34 17.26 15.39
C LEU A 87 6.41 17.86 16.29
N ALA A 88 6.64 19.17 16.23
CA ALA A 88 7.57 19.84 17.14
C ALA A 88 7.16 19.69 18.62
N TYR A 89 5.87 19.74 18.92
CA TYR A 89 5.34 19.46 20.26
C TYR A 89 5.58 17.99 20.63
N ALA A 90 5.14 17.05 19.80
CA ALA A 90 5.23 15.62 20.06
C ALA A 90 6.68 15.18 20.32
N THR A 91 7.64 15.68 19.53
CA THR A 91 9.07 15.42 19.74
C THR A 91 9.57 15.92 21.09
N ARG A 92 9.19 17.14 21.49
CA ARG A 92 9.60 17.69 22.80
C ARG A 92 8.96 16.97 23.98
N ALA A 93 7.73 16.50 23.80
CA ALA A 93 6.97 15.83 24.86
C ALA A 93 7.18 14.30 24.88
N GLY A 94 7.86 13.74 23.88
CA GLY A 94 8.05 12.29 23.73
C GLY A 94 6.75 11.54 23.45
N VAL A 95 5.79 12.19 22.77
CA VAL A 95 4.48 11.60 22.41
C VAL A 95 4.61 10.85 21.10
N PRO A 96 4.27 9.56 21.04
CA PRO A 96 4.23 8.81 19.79
C PRO A 96 3.22 9.39 18.80
N VAL A 97 3.59 9.44 17.52
CA VAL A 97 2.75 9.98 16.45
C VAL A 97 2.53 8.92 15.38
N VAL A 98 1.27 8.68 15.02
CA VAL A 98 0.89 7.84 13.89
C VAL A 98 0.21 8.71 12.83
N PRO A 99 0.83 8.88 11.65
CA PRO A 99 0.18 9.54 10.52
C PRO A 99 -0.97 8.68 9.99
N PHE A 100 -2.10 9.31 9.67
CA PHE A 100 -3.26 8.66 9.07
C PHE A 100 -3.65 9.39 7.79
N GLY A 101 -3.63 8.69 6.65
CA GLY A 101 -4.15 9.18 5.38
C GLY A 101 -5.62 8.85 5.23
N ALA A 102 -5.93 7.64 4.73
CA ALA A 102 -7.30 7.15 4.60
C ALA A 102 -7.52 5.76 5.22
N GLY A 103 -6.49 5.14 5.78
CA GLY A 103 -6.57 3.88 6.52
C GLY A 103 -6.79 2.64 5.64
N SER A 104 -6.47 2.70 4.35
CA SER A 104 -6.64 1.58 3.41
C SER A 104 -5.50 0.55 3.44
N GLY A 105 -4.45 0.78 4.23
CA GLY A 105 -3.33 -0.16 4.37
C GLY A 105 -3.79 -1.53 4.89
N VAL A 106 -3.06 -2.58 4.49
CA VAL A 106 -3.40 -3.99 4.82
C VAL A 106 -2.29 -4.69 5.61
N CYS A 107 -1.30 -3.94 6.10
CA CYS A 107 -0.11 -4.49 6.74
C CYS A 107 0.06 -4.08 8.22
N GLY A 108 -0.91 -3.40 8.82
CA GLY A 108 -0.78 -2.91 10.19
C GLY A 108 0.14 -1.68 10.29
N GLY A 109 0.18 -0.84 9.25
CA GLY A 109 0.91 0.43 9.26
C GLY A 109 0.28 1.50 10.15
N VAL A 110 -1.04 1.41 10.42
CA VAL A 110 -1.77 2.25 11.37
C VAL A 110 -2.22 1.38 12.54
N GLN A 111 -1.47 1.43 13.62
CA GLN A 111 -1.76 0.69 14.86
C GLN A 111 -1.33 1.54 16.07
N PRO A 112 -2.09 2.62 16.37
CA PRO A 112 -1.77 3.48 17.49
C PRO A 112 -2.01 2.77 18.83
N ASP A 113 -1.19 3.10 19.82
CA ASP A 113 -1.37 2.71 21.21
C ASP A 113 -2.11 3.81 22.00
N THR A 114 -2.41 3.56 23.28
CA THR A 114 -3.21 4.46 24.14
C THR A 114 -2.55 5.81 24.45
N ASP A 115 -1.24 5.96 24.22
CA ASP A 115 -0.48 7.20 24.41
C ASP A 115 -0.25 7.98 23.12
N THR A 116 -0.77 7.47 22.00
CA THR A 116 -0.47 7.96 20.66
C THR A 116 -1.31 9.18 20.28
N LEU A 117 -0.66 10.12 19.61
CA LEU A 117 -1.29 11.17 18.81
C LEU A 117 -1.45 10.70 17.36
N VAL A 118 -2.67 10.49 16.88
CA VAL A 118 -2.95 10.23 15.47
C VAL A 118 -3.15 11.55 14.74
N VAL A 119 -2.36 11.78 13.69
CA VAL A 119 -2.47 12.94 12.80
C VAL A 119 -3.19 12.52 11.54
N ASP A 120 -4.51 12.79 11.49
CA ASP A 120 -5.40 12.48 10.36
C ASP A 120 -5.37 13.62 9.34
N LEU A 121 -4.81 13.36 8.16
CA LEU A 121 -4.66 14.33 7.08
C LEU A 121 -5.93 14.53 6.24
N GLY A 122 -7.05 13.91 6.61
CA GLY A 122 -8.29 13.93 5.84
C GLY A 122 -8.93 15.31 5.63
N ASP A 123 -8.45 16.40 6.30
CA ASP A 123 -8.84 17.78 6.02
C ASP A 123 -7.84 18.52 5.12
N MET A 124 -6.68 17.93 4.82
CA MET A 124 -5.70 18.44 3.86
C MET A 124 -5.94 17.79 2.49
N ARG A 125 -6.94 18.27 1.74
CA ARG A 125 -7.51 17.63 0.54
C ARG A 125 -7.54 18.53 -0.69
N ALA A 126 -6.80 19.63 -0.71
CA ALA A 126 -6.83 20.52 -1.84
C ALA A 126 -6.04 19.95 -3.04
N LEU A 127 -6.65 19.99 -4.23
CA LEU A 127 -5.91 19.96 -5.49
C LEU A 127 -5.23 21.33 -5.66
N ARG A 128 -3.90 21.33 -5.62
CA ARG A 128 -3.11 22.58 -5.66
C ARG A 128 -2.98 23.14 -7.07
N GLY A 129 -2.96 22.27 -8.08
CA GLY A 129 -2.95 22.68 -9.46
C GLY A 129 -2.67 21.54 -10.42
N ILE A 130 -3.04 21.75 -11.68
CA ILE A 130 -2.75 20.90 -12.84
C ILE A 130 -1.95 21.75 -13.82
N ASP A 131 -0.73 21.37 -14.11
CA ASP A 131 0.15 22.00 -15.09
C ASP A 131 0.22 21.12 -16.34
N GLY A 132 -0.64 21.40 -17.30
CA GLY A 132 -0.72 20.65 -18.56
C GLY A 132 0.49 20.89 -19.47
N GLN A 133 1.24 21.98 -19.30
CA GLN A 133 2.45 22.21 -20.07
C GLN A 133 3.59 21.31 -19.63
N ASN A 134 3.72 21.11 -18.31
CA ASN A 134 4.78 20.31 -17.72
C ASN A 134 4.32 18.88 -17.40
N LEU A 135 3.04 18.54 -17.61
CA LEU A 135 2.41 17.27 -17.25
C LEU A 135 2.60 16.93 -15.77
N LEU A 136 2.32 17.89 -14.90
CA LEU A 136 2.42 17.77 -13.45
C LEU A 136 1.10 18.11 -12.78
N ALA A 137 0.79 17.42 -11.69
CA ALA A 137 -0.29 17.82 -10.79
C ALA A 137 0.15 17.73 -9.33
N SER A 138 -0.21 18.76 -8.54
CA SER A 138 0.12 18.84 -7.12
C SER A 138 -1.14 18.76 -6.29
N ALA A 139 -1.11 17.97 -5.22
CA ALA A 139 -2.23 17.76 -4.31
C ALA A 139 -1.76 17.66 -2.86
N GLU A 140 -2.59 18.10 -1.93
CA GLU A 140 -2.38 17.82 -0.51
C GLU A 140 -2.50 16.32 -0.25
N ALA A 141 -1.71 15.83 0.72
CA ALA A 141 -1.50 14.42 0.96
C ALA A 141 -2.76 13.64 1.38
N GLY A 142 -3.75 14.30 1.95
CA GLY A 142 -5.03 13.70 2.36
C GLY A 142 -6.09 13.61 1.26
N LEU A 143 -5.85 14.17 0.05
CA LEU A 143 -6.78 14.04 -1.07
C LEU A 143 -6.95 12.57 -1.45
N LEU A 144 -8.22 12.13 -1.61
CA LEU A 144 -8.49 10.75 -2.03
C LEU A 144 -8.14 10.55 -3.51
N GLY A 145 -7.60 9.37 -3.82
CA GLY A 145 -7.17 9.04 -5.17
C GLY A 145 -8.28 9.13 -6.22
N SER A 146 -9.50 8.71 -5.89
CA SER A 146 -10.65 8.83 -6.80
C SER A 146 -11.05 10.28 -7.07
N GLU A 147 -10.93 11.17 -6.09
CA GLU A 147 -11.22 12.60 -6.26
C GLU A 147 -10.13 13.27 -7.11
N PHE A 148 -8.87 12.91 -6.85
CA PHE A 148 -7.74 13.39 -7.63
C PHE A 148 -7.86 12.98 -9.09
N GLU A 149 -8.08 11.69 -9.35
CA GLU A 149 -8.25 11.16 -10.71
C GLU A 149 -9.45 11.76 -11.43
N ALA A 150 -10.60 11.93 -10.75
CA ALA A 150 -11.78 12.58 -11.32
C ALA A 150 -11.51 14.03 -11.75
N ALA A 151 -10.77 14.79 -10.92
CA ALA A 151 -10.39 16.16 -11.26
C ALA A 151 -9.41 16.24 -12.44
N LEU A 152 -8.45 15.30 -12.52
CA LEU A 152 -7.54 15.18 -13.66
C LEU A 152 -8.29 14.83 -14.94
N ASN A 153 -9.19 13.85 -14.88
CA ASN A 153 -9.99 13.42 -16.04
C ASN A 153 -10.86 14.57 -16.59
N ALA A 154 -11.44 15.37 -15.70
CA ALA A 154 -12.21 16.56 -16.10
C ALA A 154 -11.35 17.61 -16.83
N ALA A 155 -10.03 17.60 -16.61
CA ALA A 155 -9.06 18.46 -17.29
C ALA A 155 -8.37 17.79 -18.50
N GLY A 156 -8.76 16.54 -18.86
CA GLY A 156 -8.19 15.80 -19.99
C GLY A 156 -6.92 15.00 -19.67
N TYR A 157 -6.66 14.74 -18.39
CA TYR A 157 -5.47 14.02 -17.91
C TYR A 157 -5.82 12.84 -17.01
N SER A 158 -4.83 12.01 -16.72
CA SER A 158 -4.88 10.89 -15.78
C SER A 158 -3.52 10.72 -15.11
N THR A 159 -3.50 10.19 -13.89
CA THR A 159 -2.25 9.71 -13.28
C THR A 159 -1.77 8.40 -13.90
N GLY A 160 -2.67 7.59 -14.44
CA GLY A 160 -2.39 6.19 -14.78
C GLY A 160 -2.14 5.30 -13.54
N HIS A 161 -2.26 5.86 -12.32
CA HIS A 161 -2.06 5.16 -11.06
C HIS A 161 -3.40 4.76 -10.45
N PHE A 162 -3.78 3.49 -10.63
CA PHE A 162 -5.07 2.96 -10.18
C PHE A 162 -4.87 1.81 -9.18
N PRO A 163 -4.48 2.06 -7.91
CA PRO A 163 -4.55 1.00 -6.91
C PRO A 163 -6.01 0.54 -6.75
N GLN A 164 -6.24 -0.73 -6.43
CA GLN A 164 -7.60 -1.25 -6.23
C GLN A 164 -8.38 -0.42 -5.20
N SER A 165 -7.68 0.10 -4.20
CA SER A 165 -8.23 0.94 -3.13
C SER A 165 -8.34 2.42 -3.49
N ILE A 166 -8.33 2.83 -4.76
CA ILE A 166 -8.25 4.24 -5.21
C ILE A 166 -9.28 5.15 -4.53
N ALA A 167 -10.49 4.65 -4.28
CA ALA A 167 -11.56 5.39 -3.59
C ALA A 167 -11.38 5.46 -2.06
N LEU A 168 -10.48 4.66 -1.50
CA LEU A 168 -10.27 4.47 -0.07
C LEU A 168 -8.86 4.87 0.37
N SER A 169 -7.99 5.28 -0.56
CA SER A 169 -6.59 5.64 -0.30
C SER A 169 -6.32 7.10 -0.64
N SER A 170 -5.41 7.73 0.08
CA SER A 170 -4.98 9.10 -0.15
C SER A 170 -3.71 9.16 -0.99
N VAL A 171 -3.51 10.29 -1.72
CA VAL A 171 -2.35 10.51 -2.57
C VAL A 171 -1.04 10.45 -1.77
N GLY A 172 -0.99 11.05 -0.57
CA GLY A 172 0.17 10.93 0.32
C GLY A 172 0.38 9.51 0.84
N GLY A 173 -0.70 8.76 1.06
CA GLY A 173 -0.66 7.34 1.43
C GLY A 173 -0.02 6.47 0.34
N TRP A 174 -0.28 6.76 -0.94
CA TRP A 174 0.36 6.04 -2.05
C TRP A 174 1.90 6.14 -1.99
N VAL A 175 2.40 7.34 -1.76
CA VAL A 175 3.85 7.58 -1.62
C VAL A 175 4.39 6.91 -0.35
N ALA A 176 3.72 7.11 0.79
CA ALA A 176 4.16 6.60 2.08
C ALA A 176 4.22 5.06 2.13
N THR A 177 3.39 4.36 1.38
CA THR A 177 3.39 2.88 1.31
C THR A 177 4.05 2.33 0.04
N ARG A 178 4.53 3.20 -0.88
CA ARG A 178 5.10 2.81 -2.16
C ARG A 178 4.16 1.93 -2.97
N SER A 179 2.92 2.39 -3.11
CA SER A 179 1.85 1.62 -3.75
C SER A 179 2.06 1.40 -5.24
N ALA A 180 1.46 0.34 -5.79
CA ALA A 180 1.41 0.10 -7.23
C ALA A 180 -0.02 0.24 -7.75
N GLY A 181 -0.14 0.83 -8.93
CA GLY A 181 -1.39 0.91 -9.68
C GLY A 181 -1.57 -0.27 -10.62
N GLN A 182 -2.81 -0.66 -10.89
CA GLN A 182 -3.14 -1.77 -11.80
C GLN A 182 -2.64 -1.56 -13.24
N PHE A 183 -2.31 -0.31 -13.63
CA PHE A 183 -1.81 0.07 -14.96
C PHE A 183 -0.29 0.31 -14.96
N SER A 184 0.41 -0.17 -13.94
CA SER A 184 1.84 0.12 -13.71
C SER A 184 2.78 -0.42 -14.78
N THR A 185 2.41 -1.42 -15.58
CA THR A 185 3.25 -1.93 -16.67
C THR A 185 3.50 -0.85 -17.74
N LYS A 186 2.52 0.04 -17.98
CA LYS A 186 2.65 1.19 -18.88
C LYS A 186 3.14 2.44 -18.14
N TYR A 187 2.43 2.84 -17.09
CA TYR A 187 2.61 4.15 -16.47
C TYR A 187 3.64 4.14 -15.33
N GLY A 188 4.11 2.97 -14.92
CA GLY A 188 5.00 2.84 -13.75
C GLY A 188 4.24 2.77 -12.42
N ASN A 189 4.98 2.59 -11.35
CA ASN A 189 4.48 2.66 -9.98
C ASN A 189 4.62 4.09 -9.44
N ILE A 190 4.17 4.33 -8.22
CA ILE A 190 4.18 5.67 -7.62
C ILE A 190 5.58 6.28 -7.59
N GLU A 191 6.64 5.48 -7.41
CA GLU A 191 8.02 5.98 -7.38
C GLU A 191 8.51 6.56 -8.72
N GLN A 192 7.97 6.12 -9.86
CA GLN A 192 8.28 6.68 -11.16
C GLN A 192 7.53 7.99 -11.41
N MET A 193 6.33 8.14 -10.85
CA MET A 193 5.48 9.32 -11.02
C MET A 193 5.77 10.44 -10.01
N PHE A 194 6.40 10.11 -8.88
CA PHE A 194 6.63 11.03 -7.76
C PHE A 194 7.77 12.00 -8.07
N VAL A 195 7.41 13.24 -8.44
CA VAL A 195 8.35 14.27 -8.90
C VAL A 195 8.85 15.15 -7.77
N ALA A 196 7.96 15.61 -6.89
CA ALA A 196 8.31 16.50 -5.78
C ALA A 196 7.35 16.35 -4.61
N PHE A 197 7.74 16.89 -3.45
CA PHE A 197 6.93 16.85 -2.25
C PHE A 197 7.20 18.00 -1.29
N GLU A 198 6.25 18.20 -0.37
CA GLU A 198 6.42 18.89 0.89
C GLU A 198 6.19 17.89 2.03
N ALA A 199 7.04 17.93 3.04
CA ALA A 199 6.89 17.09 4.24
C ALA A 199 7.34 17.84 5.48
N VAL A 200 6.84 17.36 6.64
CA VAL A 200 7.25 17.83 7.96
C VAL A 200 8.05 16.72 8.63
N LEU A 201 9.27 17.05 9.04
CA LEU A 201 10.14 16.17 9.83
C LEU A 201 9.67 16.13 11.29
N PRO A 202 10.08 15.11 12.08
CA PRO A 202 9.75 15.02 13.52
C PRO A 202 10.10 16.27 14.32
N SER A 203 11.16 16.98 13.92
CA SER A 203 11.56 18.27 14.52
C SER A 203 10.55 19.42 14.34
N GLY A 204 9.56 19.24 13.46
CA GLY A 204 8.68 20.31 12.98
C GLY A 204 9.26 21.09 11.78
N THR A 205 10.44 20.74 11.29
CA THR A 205 11.04 21.37 10.11
C THR A 205 10.28 20.97 8.84
N VAL A 206 9.85 21.97 8.07
CA VAL A 206 9.22 21.75 6.76
C VAL A 206 10.30 21.66 5.69
N ILE A 207 10.26 20.61 4.90
CA ILE A 207 11.16 20.41 3.75
C ILE A 207 10.35 20.32 2.47
N ARG A 208 10.95 20.80 1.36
CA ARG A 208 10.37 20.78 0.01
C ARG A 208 11.42 20.41 -1.00
N THR A 209 11.02 19.66 -2.02
CA THR A 209 11.85 19.44 -3.22
C THR A 209 11.32 20.24 -4.41
N ARG A 210 12.14 20.39 -5.43
CA ARG A 210 11.75 21.11 -6.65
C ARG A 210 11.09 20.17 -7.65
N PRO A 211 9.99 20.56 -8.31
CA PRO A 211 9.33 19.76 -9.35
C PRO A 211 10.11 19.90 -10.69
N VAL A 212 11.24 19.22 -10.78
CA VAL A 212 12.09 19.21 -11.98
C VAL A 212 12.23 17.77 -12.48
N PRO A 213 12.41 17.56 -13.81
CA PRO A 213 12.46 16.21 -14.38
C PRO A 213 13.59 15.35 -13.79
N ARG A 214 14.70 15.95 -13.46
CA ARG A 214 15.88 15.31 -12.87
C ARG A 214 16.79 16.30 -12.19
N ALA A 215 17.32 15.94 -11.03
CA ALA A 215 18.35 16.71 -10.32
C ALA A 215 19.51 15.78 -9.93
N SER A 216 20.76 16.24 -10.14
CA SER A 216 21.99 15.57 -9.71
C SER A 216 22.64 16.34 -8.56
N THR A 217 21.85 16.72 -7.56
CA THR A 217 22.26 17.60 -6.44
C THR A 217 22.49 16.81 -5.14
N GLY A 218 22.95 15.60 -5.24
CA GLY A 218 23.18 14.65 -4.15
C GLY A 218 22.20 13.48 -4.19
N PRO A 219 22.10 12.71 -3.10
CA PRO A 219 21.13 11.64 -2.97
C PRO A 219 19.70 12.17 -3.10
N ASP A 220 18.84 11.40 -3.74
CA ASP A 220 17.44 11.75 -3.95
C ASP A 220 16.63 11.56 -2.68
N LEU A 221 16.29 12.68 -2.03
CA LEU A 221 15.56 12.68 -0.76
C LEU A 221 14.12 12.16 -0.86
N ARG A 222 13.55 12.07 -2.07
CA ARG A 222 12.22 11.48 -2.28
C ARG A 222 12.17 10.03 -1.77
N HIS A 223 13.27 9.29 -1.93
CA HIS A 223 13.39 7.91 -1.49
C HIS A 223 13.39 7.71 0.03
N LEU A 224 13.53 8.77 0.83
CA LEU A 224 13.37 8.69 2.28
C LEU A 224 11.89 8.63 2.70
N PHE A 225 10.97 9.09 1.85
CA PHE A 225 9.52 9.13 2.10
C PHE A 225 8.76 8.06 1.32
N LEU A 226 9.28 7.62 0.17
CA LEU A 226 8.76 6.50 -0.61
C LEU A 226 8.88 5.20 0.19
N GLY A 227 7.75 4.65 0.61
CA GLY A 227 7.73 3.45 1.46
C GLY A 227 8.20 3.69 2.89
N GLY A 228 8.29 4.95 3.33
CA GLY A 228 8.69 5.31 4.69
C GLY A 228 7.62 5.04 5.75
N GLU A 229 6.39 4.72 5.36
CA GLU A 229 5.26 4.36 6.22
C GLU A 229 5.05 5.30 7.41
N GLY A 230 5.35 6.60 7.22
CA GLY A 230 5.23 7.60 8.27
C GLY A 230 6.30 7.55 9.35
N THR A 231 7.38 6.78 9.19
CA THR A 231 8.48 6.67 10.17
C THR A 231 9.55 7.76 10.01
N THR A 232 9.55 8.49 8.90
CA THR A 232 10.54 9.55 8.57
C THR A 232 9.98 10.97 8.69
N GLY A 233 8.66 11.11 8.77
CA GLY A 233 7.93 12.38 8.84
C GLY A 233 6.55 12.26 8.21
N ILE A 234 5.87 13.38 8.04
CA ILE A 234 4.51 13.47 7.46
C ILE A 234 4.56 14.22 6.13
N LEU A 235 4.17 13.55 5.05
CA LEU A 235 3.93 14.20 3.76
C LEU A 235 2.69 15.12 3.88
N THR A 236 2.81 16.35 3.40
CA THR A 236 1.71 17.33 3.40
C THR A 236 1.26 17.69 1.99
N GLU A 237 2.15 17.61 1.00
CA GLU A 237 1.85 17.81 -0.41
C GLU A 237 2.69 16.87 -1.29
N VAL A 238 2.12 16.43 -2.40
CA VAL A 238 2.78 15.58 -3.41
C VAL A 238 2.57 16.18 -4.79
N THR A 239 3.63 16.16 -5.62
CA THR A 239 3.55 16.48 -7.05
C THR A 239 3.84 15.21 -7.84
N LEU A 240 2.89 14.83 -8.70
CA LEU A 240 2.98 13.65 -9.55
C LEU A 240 3.03 14.04 -11.03
N GLU A 241 3.73 13.23 -11.82
CA GLU A 241 3.60 13.21 -13.27
C GLU A 241 2.20 12.74 -13.65
N ILE A 242 1.62 13.35 -14.69
CA ILE A 242 0.31 13.01 -15.25
C ILE A 242 0.43 12.82 -16.77
N HIS A 243 -0.54 12.13 -17.34
CA HIS A 243 -0.58 11.78 -18.76
C HIS A 243 -1.85 12.31 -19.41
N PRO A 244 -1.85 12.70 -20.70
CA PRO A 244 -3.08 12.92 -21.44
C PRO A 244 -3.96 11.66 -21.43
N LEU A 245 -5.28 11.84 -21.46
CA LEU A 245 -6.20 10.71 -21.60
C LEU A 245 -5.92 9.97 -22.93
N PRO A 246 -6.02 8.63 -22.94
CA PRO A 246 -5.75 7.85 -24.13
C PRO A 246 -6.77 8.15 -25.24
N GLU A 247 -6.30 8.19 -26.50
CA GLU A 247 -7.16 8.35 -27.68
C GLU A 247 -7.95 7.08 -27.96
N GLU A 248 -7.31 5.91 -27.76
CA GLU A 248 -7.86 4.60 -28.10
C GLU A 248 -7.51 3.57 -27.03
N THR A 249 -8.34 2.52 -26.95
CA THR A 249 -8.10 1.34 -26.08
C THR A 249 -8.40 0.05 -26.84
N ALA A 250 -7.53 -0.97 -26.70
CA ALA A 250 -7.78 -2.32 -27.18
C ALA A 250 -7.75 -3.31 -26.01
N ARG A 251 -8.71 -4.23 -26.00
CA ARG A 251 -8.91 -5.22 -24.94
C ARG A 251 -8.89 -6.61 -25.50
N GLN A 252 -8.14 -7.50 -24.89
CA GLN A 252 -8.11 -8.91 -25.24
C GLN A 252 -7.84 -9.77 -24.03
N SER A 253 -8.29 -11.00 -24.07
CA SER A 253 -7.96 -12.00 -23.07
C SER A 253 -7.48 -13.27 -23.75
N VAL A 254 -6.60 -14.01 -23.06
CA VAL A 254 -5.93 -15.18 -23.60
C VAL A 254 -5.90 -16.26 -22.52
N ALA A 255 -6.37 -17.46 -22.86
CA ALA A 255 -6.22 -18.64 -22.02
C ALA A 255 -4.90 -19.35 -22.32
N PHE A 256 -4.19 -19.80 -21.30
CA PHE A 256 -2.96 -20.57 -21.41
C PHE A 256 -3.09 -21.91 -20.69
N PRO A 257 -2.35 -22.95 -21.16
CA PRO A 257 -2.39 -24.28 -20.54
C PRO A 257 -1.95 -24.30 -19.07
N SER A 258 -1.17 -23.29 -18.62
CA SER A 258 -0.70 -23.17 -17.25
C SER A 258 -0.23 -21.75 -16.91
N MET A 259 -0.10 -21.46 -15.62
CA MET A 259 0.52 -20.20 -15.12
C MET A 259 1.93 -19.99 -15.70
N THR A 260 2.76 -21.05 -15.74
CA THR A 260 4.13 -21.01 -16.30
C THR A 260 4.14 -20.56 -17.76
N THR A 261 3.25 -21.07 -18.57
CA THR A 261 3.15 -20.69 -19.99
C THR A 261 2.73 -19.22 -20.16
N GLY A 262 1.78 -18.78 -19.34
CA GLY A 262 1.36 -17.37 -19.31
C GLY A 262 2.47 -16.42 -18.82
N LEU A 263 3.24 -16.80 -17.79
CA LEU A 263 4.40 -16.03 -17.32
C LEU A 263 5.48 -15.88 -18.41
N GLU A 264 5.72 -16.92 -19.20
CA GLU A 264 6.65 -16.85 -20.34
C GLU A 264 6.13 -15.88 -21.43
N ALA A 265 4.83 -15.87 -21.70
CA ALA A 265 4.24 -14.90 -22.61
C ALA A 265 4.42 -13.46 -22.10
N LEU A 266 4.16 -13.19 -20.81
CA LEU A 266 4.39 -11.89 -20.16
C LEU A 266 5.84 -11.44 -20.30
N ARG A 267 6.79 -12.35 -20.02
CA ARG A 267 8.23 -12.06 -20.15
C ARG A 267 8.58 -11.66 -21.60
N ARG A 268 8.06 -12.37 -22.60
CA ARG A 268 8.30 -12.07 -24.03
C ARG A 268 7.70 -10.73 -24.43
N ILE A 269 6.49 -10.39 -23.95
CA ILE A 269 5.83 -9.09 -24.22
C ILE A 269 6.71 -7.93 -23.76
N VAL A 270 7.09 -7.91 -22.49
CA VAL A 270 7.87 -6.78 -21.94
C VAL A 270 9.30 -6.73 -22.44
N ARG A 271 9.90 -7.90 -22.75
CA ARG A 271 11.25 -7.99 -23.34
C ARG A 271 11.29 -7.45 -24.78
N ALA A 272 10.20 -7.60 -25.53
CA ALA A 272 10.04 -7.01 -26.86
C ALA A 272 9.84 -5.49 -26.83
N GLY A 273 9.69 -4.89 -25.64
CA GLY A 273 9.51 -3.45 -25.46
C GLY A 273 8.05 -3.02 -25.30
N TRP A 274 7.09 -3.93 -25.46
CA TRP A 274 5.67 -3.61 -25.30
C TRP A 274 5.30 -3.35 -23.86
N ARG A 275 4.37 -2.41 -23.64
CA ARG A 275 3.94 -1.96 -22.30
C ARG A 275 2.41 -1.78 -22.27
N PRO A 276 1.63 -2.85 -22.42
CA PRO A 276 0.18 -2.74 -22.24
C PRO A 276 -0.14 -2.13 -20.87
N ALA A 277 -1.19 -1.33 -20.81
CA ALA A 277 -1.59 -0.69 -19.55
C ALA A 277 -1.94 -1.73 -18.49
N VAL A 278 -2.62 -2.80 -18.89
CA VAL A 278 -2.91 -3.96 -18.04
C VAL A 278 -2.34 -5.23 -18.65
N VAL A 279 -1.61 -5.99 -17.86
CA VAL A 279 -1.26 -7.39 -18.08
C VAL A 279 -1.49 -8.14 -16.77
N ARG A 280 -2.58 -8.91 -16.71
CA ARG A 280 -3.00 -9.57 -15.49
C ARG A 280 -3.26 -11.04 -15.73
N LEU A 281 -2.38 -11.89 -15.22
CA LEU A 281 -2.40 -13.33 -15.43
C LEU A 281 -2.87 -14.04 -14.14
N TYR A 282 -4.01 -14.68 -14.20
CA TYR A 282 -4.59 -15.49 -13.14
C TYR A 282 -4.24 -16.96 -13.32
N ASP A 283 -3.95 -17.67 -12.22
CA ASP A 283 -3.88 -19.13 -12.23
C ASP A 283 -5.27 -19.76 -12.45
N GLU A 284 -5.30 -21.06 -12.65
CA GLU A 284 -6.53 -21.81 -12.94
C GLU A 284 -7.58 -21.71 -11.84
N ILE A 285 -7.15 -21.63 -10.58
CA ILE A 285 -8.07 -21.56 -9.42
C ILE A 285 -8.71 -20.17 -9.37
N GLU A 286 -7.91 -19.12 -9.52
CA GLU A 286 -8.41 -17.75 -9.47
C GLU A 286 -9.20 -17.40 -10.74
N ALA A 287 -8.76 -17.86 -11.91
CA ALA A 287 -9.50 -17.73 -13.18
C ALA A 287 -10.87 -18.39 -13.10
N GLY A 288 -10.94 -19.62 -12.58
CA GLY A 288 -12.21 -20.34 -12.40
C GLY A 288 -13.16 -19.65 -11.43
N ARG A 289 -12.63 -19.01 -10.39
CA ARG A 289 -13.42 -18.24 -9.41
C ARG A 289 -13.92 -16.90 -9.96
N ALA A 290 -13.03 -16.13 -10.61
CA ALA A 290 -13.32 -14.77 -11.04
C ALA A 290 -14.00 -14.69 -12.42
N PHE A 291 -13.79 -15.69 -13.27
CA PHE A 291 -14.24 -15.73 -14.68
C PHE A 291 -14.84 -17.08 -15.03
N ALA A 292 -15.77 -17.58 -14.21
CA ALA A 292 -16.41 -18.87 -14.40
C ALA A 292 -16.97 -19.03 -15.84
N GLY A 293 -16.61 -20.14 -16.51
CA GLY A 293 -17.06 -20.45 -17.87
C GLY A 293 -16.31 -19.72 -18.99
N VAL A 294 -15.30 -18.88 -18.70
CA VAL A 294 -14.51 -18.16 -19.71
C VAL A 294 -13.34 -19.01 -20.22
N ALA A 295 -12.56 -19.55 -19.30
CA ALA A 295 -11.47 -20.50 -19.58
C ALA A 295 -11.85 -21.90 -19.13
N GLN A 296 -11.13 -22.91 -19.61
CA GLN A 296 -11.29 -24.28 -19.12
C GLN A 296 -10.77 -24.39 -17.68
N ALA A 297 -11.22 -25.37 -16.91
CA ALA A 297 -10.92 -25.50 -15.49
C ALA A 297 -9.42 -25.61 -15.15
N SER A 298 -8.60 -26.05 -16.12
CA SER A 298 -7.13 -26.19 -15.97
C SER A 298 -6.35 -25.05 -16.62
N GLU A 299 -7.02 -24.05 -17.23
CA GLU A 299 -6.35 -22.97 -17.93
C GLU A 299 -6.16 -21.75 -17.03
N SER A 300 -5.00 -21.12 -17.17
CA SER A 300 -4.71 -19.77 -16.66
C SER A 300 -5.25 -18.71 -17.61
N LEU A 301 -5.65 -17.56 -17.09
CA LEU A 301 -6.28 -16.49 -17.87
C LEU A 301 -5.48 -15.19 -17.81
N LEU A 302 -5.04 -14.71 -18.97
CA LEU A 302 -4.40 -13.40 -19.13
C LEU A 302 -5.42 -12.36 -19.61
N LEU A 303 -5.51 -11.24 -18.91
CA LEU A 303 -6.19 -10.03 -19.34
C LEU A 303 -5.16 -9.02 -19.85
N VAL A 304 -5.42 -8.43 -21.01
CA VAL A 304 -4.57 -7.41 -21.63
C VAL A 304 -5.41 -6.20 -22.01
N LEU A 305 -4.92 -5.01 -21.64
CA LEU A 305 -5.46 -3.73 -22.10
C LEU A 305 -4.31 -2.88 -22.63
N CYS A 306 -4.39 -2.49 -23.90
CA CYS A 306 -3.51 -1.51 -24.52
C CYS A 306 -4.27 -0.20 -24.63
N GLU A 307 -3.62 0.93 -24.36
CA GLU A 307 -4.24 2.26 -24.50
C GLU A 307 -3.20 3.32 -24.87
N GLY A 308 -3.63 4.41 -25.49
CA GLY A 308 -2.77 5.52 -25.92
C GLY A 308 -3.12 6.05 -27.29
N PRO A 309 -2.15 6.59 -28.07
CA PRO A 309 -2.36 7.00 -29.45
C PRO A 309 -2.80 5.82 -30.32
N ALA A 310 -3.78 6.02 -31.19
CA ALA A 310 -4.44 4.96 -31.95
C ALA A 310 -3.47 4.04 -32.72
N ALA A 311 -2.47 4.62 -33.39
CA ALA A 311 -1.47 3.85 -34.14
C ALA A 311 -0.62 2.95 -33.23
N MET A 312 -0.28 3.42 -32.03
CA MET A 312 0.48 2.63 -31.06
C MET A 312 -0.37 1.50 -30.48
N VAL A 313 -1.63 1.77 -30.18
CA VAL A 313 -2.56 0.76 -29.65
C VAL A 313 -2.76 -0.38 -30.65
N ALA A 314 -2.95 -0.05 -31.93
CA ALA A 314 -3.09 -1.07 -32.99
C ALA A 314 -1.84 -1.96 -33.11
N ALA A 315 -0.64 -1.35 -33.12
CA ALA A 315 0.62 -2.09 -33.22
C ALA A 315 0.89 -2.95 -31.98
N GLU A 316 0.69 -2.39 -30.80
CA GLU A 316 0.91 -3.07 -29.51
C GLU A 316 -0.05 -4.26 -29.36
N SER A 317 -1.34 -4.05 -29.61
CA SER A 317 -2.36 -5.10 -29.47
C SER A 317 -2.08 -6.27 -30.43
N ALA A 318 -1.75 -6.00 -31.68
CA ALA A 318 -1.40 -7.03 -32.65
C ALA A 318 -0.14 -7.81 -32.27
N ALA A 319 0.91 -7.11 -31.83
CA ALA A 319 2.16 -7.75 -31.41
C ALA A 319 1.98 -8.61 -30.15
N VAL A 320 1.22 -8.12 -29.16
CA VAL A 320 0.92 -8.85 -27.94
C VAL A 320 0.11 -10.10 -28.24
N GLU A 321 -0.89 -10.02 -29.11
CA GLU A 321 -1.67 -11.18 -29.56
C GLU A 321 -0.79 -12.23 -30.23
N ALA A 322 0.09 -11.81 -31.15
CA ALA A 322 1.01 -12.70 -31.84
C ALA A 322 1.93 -13.44 -30.84
N ILE A 323 2.54 -12.71 -29.89
CA ILE A 323 3.40 -13.30 -28.85
C ILE A 323 2.60 -14.31 -28.00
N CYS A 324 1.37 -13.99 -27.63
CA CYS A 324 0.53 -14.89 -26.84
C CYS A 324 0.19 -16.17 -27.62
N ARG A 325 -0.17 -16.06 -28.91
CA ARG A 325 -0.44 -17.24 -29.77
C ARG A 325 0.79 -18.13 -29.95
N GLU A 326 1.95 -17.53 -30.18
CA GLU A 326 3.23 -18.27 -30.27
C GLU A 326 3.63 -18.97 -28.97
N ALA A 327 3.21 -18.43 -27.82
CA ALA A 327 3.38 -19.07 -26.52
C ALA A 327 2.30 -20.14 -26.21
N GLY A 328 1.46 -20.51 -27.19
CA GLY A 328 0.40 -21.50 -27.03
C GLY A 328 -0.89 -20.97 -26.41
N GLY A 329 -1.07 -19.64 -26.37
CA GLY A 329 -2.27 -19.01 -25.88
C GLY A 329 -3.45 -19.05 -26.86
N ARG A 330 -4.64 -19.22 -26.34
CA ARG A 330 -5.93 -19.22 -27.05
C ARG A 330 -6.67 -17.91 -26.76
N VAL A 331 -6.81 -17.06 -27.79
CA VAL A 331 -7.50 -15.77 -27.68
C VAL A 331 -8.99 -15.95 -27.42
N LEU A 332 -9.55 -15.20 -26.47
CA LEU A 332 -10.95 -15.30 -25.99
C LEU A 332 -11.76 -14.03 -26.27
N GLY A 333 -11.13 -12.95 -26.72
CA GLY A 333 -11.79 -11.67 -26.96
C GLY A 333 -11.83 -10.72 -25.76
N PRO A 334 -12.57 -9.60 -25.83
CA PRO A 334 -12.50 -8.48 -24.88
C PRO A 334 -13.34 -8.66 -23.59
N ALA A 335 -14.39 -9.48 -23.62
CA ALA A 335 -15.39 -9.54 -22.55
C ALA A 335 -14.84 -9.77 -21.14
N PRO A 336 -13.83 -10.62 -20.90
CA PRO A 336 -13.25 -10.77 -19.57
C PRO A 336 -12.57 -9.50 -19.04
N VAL A 337 -11.92 -8.74 -19.94
CA VAL A 337 -11.29 -7.44 -19.56
C VAL A 337 -12.36 -6.42 -19.23
N GLU A 338 -13.46 -6.37 -19.98
CA GLU A 338 -14.59 -5.47 -19.73
C GLU A 338 -15.23 -5.76 -18.36
N SER A 339 -15.48 -7.03 -18.08
CA SER A 339 -15.98 -7.48 -16.77
C SER A 339 -15.03 -7.07 -15.64
N TRP A 340 -13.72 -7.30 -15.83
CA TRP A 340 -12.72 -6.90 -14.82
C TRP A 340 -12.70 -5.38 -14.60
N LEU A 341 -12.71 -4.58 -15.66
CA LEU A 341 -12.73 -3.11 -15.56
C LEU A 341 -13.90 -2.60 -14.73
N HIS A 342 -15.06 -3.24 -14.84
CA HIS A 342 -16.26 -2.88 -14.08
C HIS A 342 -16.12 -3.15 -12.57
N HIS A 343 -15.41 -4.21 -12.19
CA HIS A 343 -15.31 -4.67 -10.80
C HIS A 343 -13.95 -4.41 -10.15
N ARG A 344 -12.93 -3.95 -10.90
CA ARG A 344 -11.52 -3.89 -10.46
C ARG A 344 -11.26 -3.08 -9.18
N ASN A 345 -12.12 -2.13 -8.86
CA ASN A 345 -12.00 -1.28 -7.67
C ASN A 345 -12.92 -1.73 -6.51
N THR A 346 -13.58 -2.88 -6.63
CA THR A 346 -14.37 -3.45 -5.54
C THR A 346 -13.42 -4.07 -4.51
N VAL A 347 -13.40 -3.49 -3.31
CA VAL A 347 -12.63 -4.03 -2.18
C VAL A 347 -13.59 -4.84 -1.31
N PRO A 348 -13.41 -6.18 -1.20
CA PRO A 348 -14.26 -6.99 -0.35
C PRO A 348 -14.05 -6.64 1.12
N GLY A 349 -15.13 -6.57 1.88
CA GLY A 349 -15.07 -6.43 3.34
C GLY A 349 -14.73 -7.77 3.99
N PHE A 350 -13.51 -7.94 4.48
CA PHE A 350 -13.07 -9.19 5.13
C PHE A 350 -13.81 -9.51 6.44
N GLU A 351 -14.47 -8.51 7.04
CA GLU A 351 -15.25 -8.69 8.28
C GLU A 351 -16.32 -9.77 8.18
N VAL A 352 -16.93 -9.94 6.99
CA VAL A 352 -17.97 -10.97 6.76
C VAL A 352 -17.38 -12.36 6.97
N PHE A 353 -16.18 -12.62 6.48
CA PHE A 353 -15.49 -13.90 6.61
C PHE A 353 -15.01 -14.14 8.05
N LEU A 354 -14.43 -13.11 8.68
CA LEU A 354 -13.96 -13.19 10.07
C LEU A 354 -15.10 -13.50 11.05
N LYS A 355 -16.31 -12.91 10.85
CA LYS A 355 -17.51 -13.26 11.65
C LYS A 355 -17.96 -14.71 11.49
N GLN A 356 -17.56 -15.38 10.40
CA GLN A 356 -17.80 -16.80 10.15
C GLN A 356 -16.64 -17.70 10.61
N GLY A 357 -15.63 -17.11 11.27
CA GLY A 357 -14.43 -17.82 11.71
C GLY A 357 -13.48 -18.15 10.56
N MET A 358 -13.61 -17.49 9.41
CA MET A 358 -12.73 -17.67 8.27
C MET A 358 -11.75 -16.51 8.12
N ILE A 359 -10.51 -16.84 7.81
CA ILE A 359 -9.45 -15.90 7.42
C ILE A 359 -9.43 -15.85 5.89
N VAL A 360 -9.51 -14.65 5.32
CA VAL A 360 -9.23 -14.41 3.91
C VAL A 360 -8.23 -13.25 3.85
N ASP A 361 -7.10 -13.44 3.17
CA ASP A 361 -6.10 -12.39 3.02
C ASP A 361 -5.26 -12.61 1.76
N THR A 362 -4.35 -11.70 1.52
CA THR A 362 -3.51 -11.67 0.33
C THR A 362 -2.06 -11.37 0.68
N ILE A 363 -1.14 -12.01 -0.04
CA ILE A 363 0.31 -11.86 0.12
C ILE A 363 0.89 -11.57 -1.25
N GLU A 364 1.51 -10.41 -1.42
CA GLU A 364 2.16 -10.04 -2.68
C GLU A 364 3.69 -10.00 -2.54
N VAL A 365 4.35 -10.64 -3.46
CA VAL A 365 5.80 -10.80 -3.53
C VAL A 365 6.27 -10.60 -4.96
N ALA A 366 7.57 -10.44 -5.19
CA ALA A 366 8.11 -10.33 -6.55
C ALA A 366 9.50 -10.95 -6.64
N THR A 367 9.87 -11.35 -7.85
CA THR A 367 11.24 -11.79 -8.15
C THR A 367 11.54 -11.66 -9.65
N THR A 368 12.77 -11.97 -10.03
CA THR A 368 13.22 -11.95 -11.42
C THR A 368 12.63 -13.10 -12.25
N TRP A 369 12.57 -12.93 -13.57
CA TRP A 369 12.00 -13.92 -14.50
C TRP A 369 12.57 -15.32 -14.34
N GLY A 370 13.85 -15.45 -14.09
CA GLY A 370 14.49 -16.76 -13.93
C GLY A 370 14.11 -17.51 -12.63
N ARG A 371 13.39 -16.87 -11.71
CA ARG A 371 13.02 -17.43 -10.42
C ARG A 371 11.51 -17.46 -10.18
N ILE A 372 10.72 -16.75 -11.00
CA ILE A 372 9.30 -16.51 -10.72
C ILE A 372 8.46 -17.80 -10.68
N ASP A 373 8.73 -18.74 -11.58
CA ASP A 373 8.01 -20.00 -11.63
C ASP A 373 8.28 -20.84 -10.36
N GLY A 374 9.56 -20.99 -9.97
CA GLY A 374 9.95 -21.66 -8.74
C GLY A 374 9.41 -20.97 -7.48
N LEU A 375 9.35 -19.64 -7.46
CA LEU A 375 8.76 -18.88 -6.37
C LEU A 375 7.25 -19.17 -6.28
N TYR A 376 6.52 -19.08 -7.39
CA TYR A 376 5.08 -19.33 -7.44
C TYR A 376 4.72 -20.73 -6.91
N VAL A 377 5.38 -21.76 -7.45
CA VAL A 377 5.15 -23.16 -7.04
C VAL A 377 5.55 -23.37 -5.58
N GLY A 378 6.72 -22.89 -5.17
CA GLY A 378 7.26 -23.07 -3.83
C GLY A 378 6.43 -22.40 -2.73
N VAL A 379 5.96 -21.19 -2.97
CA VAL A 379 5.11 -20.45 -2.00
C VAL A 379 3.75 -21.13 -1.86
N LEU A 380 3.10 -21.50 -2.98
CA LEU A 380 1.83 -22.24 -2.92
C LEU A 380 1.96 -23.58 -2.19
N ALA A 381 3.04 -24.33 -2.44
CA ALA A 381 3.29 -25.59 -1.77
C ALA A 381 3.49 -25.41 -0.25
N ALA A 382 4.27 -24.39 0.15
CA ALA A 382 4.48 -24.06 1.56
C ALA A 382 3.19 -23.65 2.27
N MET A 383 2.37 -22.81 1.63
CA MET A 383 1.08 -22.41 2.19
C MET A 383 0.12 -23.61 2.32
N ARG A 384 0.01 -24.45 1.27
CA ARG A 384 -0.86 -25.63 1.25
C ARG A 384 -0.48 -26.70 2.29
N ALA A 385 0.76 -26.70 2.74
CA ALA A 385 1.22 -27.58 3.81
C ALA A 385 0.76 -27.15 5.22
N VAL A 386 0.21 -25.94 5.38
CA VAL A 386 -0.26 -25.43 6.68
C VAL A 386 -1.65 -26.02 6.99
N PRO A 387 -1.81 -26.80 8.09
CA PRO A 387 -3.13 -27.30 8.48
C PRO A 387 -4.11 -26.15 8.76
N GLY A 388 -5.33 -26.26 8.26
CA GLY A 388 -6.34 -25.22 8.34
C GLY A 388 -6.42 -24.31 7.11
N LEU A 389 -5.47 -24.38 6.16
CA LEU A 389 -5.62 -23.73 4.87
C LEU A 389 -6.70 -24.44 4.04
N ILE A 390 -7.63 -23.67 3.46
CA ILE A 390 -8.70 -24.17 2.59
C ILE A 390 -8.26 -24.08 1.12
N VAL A 391 -7.76 -22.92 0.71
CA VAL A 391 -7.34 -22.66 -0.67
C VAL A 391 -6.25 -21.59 -0.70
N ALA A 392 -5.33 -21.74 -1.64
CA ALA A 392 -4.40 -20.70 -2.06
C ALA A 392 -4.29 -20.69 -3.58
N SER A 393 -4.30 -19.52 -4.17
CA SER A 393 -4.20 -19.24 -5.60
C SER A 393 -3.31 -18.04 -5.84
N GLY A 394 -2.95 -17.74 -7.09
CA GLY A 394 -2.11 -16.60 -7.37
C GLY A 394 -2.36 -15.95 -8.74
N HIS A 395 -2.05 -14.66 -8.83
CA HIS A 395 -1.99 -13.94 -10.09
C HIS A 395 -0.78 -13.02 -10.17
N SER A 396 -0.32 -12.75 -11.40
CA SER A 396 0.65 -11.69 -11.71
C SER A 396 -0.10 -10.49 -12.26
N SER A 397 0.24 -9.28 -11.82
CA SER A 397 -0.48 -8.05 -12.21
C SER A 397 0.43 -6.83 -12.44
N HIS A 398 1.71 -6.94 -12.12
CA HIS A 398 2.70 -5.86 -12.26
C HIS A 398 3.95 -6.43 -12.91
N THR A 399 4.14 -6.12 -14.20
CA THR A 399 5.14 -6.77 -15.02
C THR A 399 6.24 -5.80 -15.43
N TYR A 400 7.49 -6.21 -15.27
CA TYR A 400 8.69 -5.42 -15.53
C TYR A 400 9.64 -6.13 -16.50
N PRO A 401 10.57 -5.42 -17.14
CA PRO A 401 11.61 -6.06 -17.96
C PRO A 401 12.41 -7.13 -17.23
N THR A 402 12.61 -6.97 -15.91
CA THR A 402 13.47 -7.82 -15.08
C THR A 402 12.74 -8.92 -14.33
N GLY A 403 11.41 -8.83 -14.20
CA GLY A 403 10.61 -9.77 -13.41
C GLY A 403 9.15 -9.38 -13.31
N THR A 404 8.42 -10.02 -12.42
CA THR A 404 7.02 -9.72 -12.13
C THR A 404 6.69 -10.03 -10.67
N ASN A 405 5.52 -9.58 -10.22
CA ASN A 405 4.97 -9.96 -8.92
C ASN A 405 4.11 -11.22 -9.02
N ILE A 406 3.91 -11.89 -7.89
CA ILE A 406 2.80 -12.80 -7.66
C ILE A 406 2.01 -12.29 -6.45
N TYR A 407 0.72 -12.21 -6.62
CA TYR A 407 -0.27 -11.85 -5.61
C TYR A 407 -1.01 -13.12 -5.20
N PHE A 408 -0.67 -13.67 -4.06
CA PHE A 408 -1.32 -14.87 -3.53
C PHE A 408 -2.58 -14.47 -2.78
N THR A 409 -3.70 -15.12 -3.09
CA THR A 409 -4.95 -15.03 -2.33
C THR A 409 -5.14 -16.34 -1.58
N PHE A 410 -5.49 -16.29 -0.29
CA PHE A 410 -5.77 -17.49 0.48
C PHE A 410 -7.01 -17.36 1.35
N ALA A 411 -7.64 -18.52 1.62
CA ALA A 411 -8.65 -18.68 2.65
C ALA A 411 -8.26 -19.81 3.59
N ALA A 412 -8.51 -19.61 4.89
CA ALA A 412 -8.19 -20.57 5.93
C ALA A 412 -9.26 -20.56 7.03
N LYS A 413 -9.40 -21.66 7.74
CA LYS A 413 -10.32 -21.77 8.87
C LYS A 413 -9.67 -22.58 9.98
N PRO A 414 -9.46 -22.00 11.17
CA PRO A 414 -9.02 -22.76 12.33
C PRO A 414 -10.18 -23.58 12.92
N ASP A 415 -9.84 -24.54 13.77
CA ASP A 415 -10.83 -25.34 14.51
C ASP A 415 -11.53 -24.52 15.60
N ALA A 416 -10.84 -23.55 16.20
CA ALA A 416 -11.35 -22.65 17.22
C ALA A 416 -11.04 -21.17 16.90
N LEU A 417 -11.89 -20.25 17.37
CA LEU A 417 -11.75 -18.81 17.07
C LEU A 417 -10.47 -18.20 17.66
N GLU A 418 -10.01 -18.68 18.81
CA GLU A 418 -8.75 -18.29 19.43
C GLU A 418 -7.52 -18.62 18.57
N ASP A 419 -7.64 -19.55 17.63
CA ASP A 419 -6.56 -19.96 16.72
C ASP A 419 -6.49 -19.13 15.43
N ILE A 420 -7.36 -18.12 15.25
CA ILE A 420 -7.35 -17.24 14.05
C ILE A 420 -5.99 -16.57 13.90
N GLU A 421 -5.49 -15.87 14.91
CA GLU A 421 -4.18 -15.21 14.82
C GLU A 421 -3.03 -16.20 14.69
N PRO A 422 -2.92 -17.27 15.50
CA PRO A 422 -1.90 -18.29 15.31
C PRO A 422 -1.89 -18.90 13.90
N LEU A 423 -3.06 -19.27 13.34
CA LEU A 423 -3.15 -19.81 11.99
C LEU A 423 -2.72 -18.79 10.94
N TYR A 424 -3.19 -17.54 11.04
CA TYR A 424 -2.82 -16.46 10.16
C TYR A 424 -1.30 -16.31 10.07
N PHE A 425 -0.62 -16.22 11.22
CA PHE A 425 0.84 -16.05 11.24
C PHE A 425 1.60 -17.31 10.81
N ARG A 426 1.07 -18.51 10.99
CA ARG A 426 1.68 -19.72 10.42
C ARG A 426 1.67 -19.70 8.89
N ILE A 427 0.55 -19.27 8.26
CA ILE A 427 0.45 -19.16 6.80
C ILE A 427 1.41 -18.07 6.28
N TRP A 428 1.42 -16.91 6.91
CA TRP A 428 2.34 -15.82 6.56
C TRP A 428 3.80 -16.25 6.69
N ASN A 429 4.16 -16.93 7.76
CA ASN A 429 5.52 -17.43 7.94
C ASN A 429 5.91 -18.41 6.83
N ALA A 430 5.06 -19.38 6.53
CA ALA A 430 5.31 -20.34 5.45
C ALA A 430 5.54 -19.64 4.10
N ALA A 431 4.71 -18.63 3.76
CA ALA A 431 4.82 -17.86 2.53
C ALA A 431 6.10 -17.02 2.49
N MET A 432 6.44 -16.31 3.58
CA MET A 432 7.63 -15.45 3.64
C MET A 432 8.93 -16.26 3.61
N GLU A 433 8.99 -17.37 4.32
CA GLU A 433 10.16 -18.27 4.30
C GLU A 433 10.40 -18.84 2.89
N ALA A 434 9.34 -19.32 2.23
CA ALA A 434 9.45 -19.82 0.86
C ALA A 434 9.84 -18.70 -0.14
N THR A 435 9.32 -17.48 0.05
CA THR A 435 9.67 -16.32 -0.76
C THR A 435 11.16 -15.98 -0.65
N LEU A 436 11.68 -15.85 0.56
CA LEU A 436 13.10 -15.56 0.79
C LEU A 436 14.01 -16.68 0.28
N ALA A 437 13.62 -17.94 0.48
CA ALA A 437 14.36 -19.10 -0.04
C ALA A 437 14.45 -19.11 -1.57
N ALA A 438 13.40 -18.64 -2.26
CA ALA A 438 13.36 -18.48 -3.71
C ALA A 438 14.07 -17.20 -4.21
N GLY A 439 14.62 -16.38 -3.31
CA GLY A 439 15.26 -15.09 -3.64
C GLY A 439 14.27 -14.05 -4.16
N GLY A 440 13.05 -14.07 -3.63
CA GLY A 440 12.02 -13.06 -3.85
C GLY A 440 12.06 -11.96 -2.79
N THR A 441 11.41 -10.82 -3.07
CA THR A 441 11.14 -9.77 -2.09
C THR A 441 9.86 -10.06 -1.32
N ILE A 442 9.88 -9.81 -0.01
CA ILE A 442 8.74 -10.07 0.90
C ILE A 442 7.57 -9.12 0.72
N SER A 443 7.73 -8.03 -0.02
CA SER A 443 6.66 -7.11 -0.37
C SER A 443 6.90 -6.48 -1.73
N HIS A 444 5.89 -6.50 -2.58
CA HIS A 444 5.92 -5.79 -3.85
C HIS A 444 5.32 -4.38 -3.74
N HIS A 445 4.16 -4.22 -3.06
CA HIS A 445 3.44 -2.93 -3.06
C HIS A 445 2.53 -2.66 -1.83
N HIS A 446 2.35 -3.60 -0.91
CA HIS A 446 1.52 -3.35 0.29
C HIS A 446 2.32 -2.68 1.43
N GLY A 447 3.65 -2.66 1.32
CA GLY A 447 4.53 -2.20 2.39
C GLY A 447 4.87 -3.30 3.40
N ILE A 448 5.59 -2.91 4.43
CA ILE A 448 6.07 -3.81 5.48
C ILE A 448 5.11 -3.83 6.65
N GLY A 449 4.70 -2.67 7.13
CA GLY A 449 3.85 -2.50 8.30
C GLY A 449 4.37 -3.24 9.52
N ARG A 450 3.44 -3.84 10.28
CA ARG A 450 3.77 -4.73 11.40
C ARG A 450 3.85 -6.20 10.97
N VAL A 451 3.14 -6.59 9.92
CA VAL A 451 3.04 -8.00 9.50
C VAL A 451 4.34 -8.56 8.93
N ARG A 452 5.12 -7.76 8.19
CA ARG A 452 6.34 -8.21 7.50
C ARG A 452 7.64 -7.80 8.18
N ARG A 453 7.62 -6.94 9.18
CA ARG A 453 8.83 -6.34 9.78
C ARG A 453 9.81 -7.37 10.34
N GLU A 454 9.34 -8.55 10.75
CA GLU A 454 10.21 -9.59 11.32
C GLU A 454 11.14 -10.22 10.27
N TRP A 455 10.75 -10.21 8.99
CA TRP A 455 11.56 -10.70 7.87
C TRP A 455 12.41 -9.60 7.22
N LEU A 456 12.12 -8.32 7.48
CA LEU A 456 12.82 -7.19 6.86
C LEU A 456 14.35 -7.21 7.07
N PRO A 457 14.91 -7.56 8.26
CA PRO A 457 16.36 -7.69 8.44
C PRO A 457 16.98 -8.73 7.52
N ARG A 458 16.29 -9.83 7.22
CA ARG A 458 16.77 -10.87 6.30
C ARG A 458 16.63 -10.45 4.83
N GLU A 459 15.57 -9.72 4.49
CA GLU A 459 15.41 -9.12 3.17
C GLU A 459 16.53 -8.16 2.83
N LEU A 460 16.84 -7.24 3.74
CA LEU A 460 17.82 -6.18 3.52
C LEU A 460 19.26 -6.59 3.83
N GLY A 461 19.48 -7.65 4.63
CA GLY A 461 20.82 -8.06 5.04
C GLY A 461 21.60 -6.90 5.70
N SER A 462 22.80 -6.62 5.22
CA SER A 462 23.64 -5.53 5.77
C SER A 462 23.07 -4.12 5.58
N ALA A 463 22.13 -3.93 4.67
CA ALA A 463 21.48 -2.63 4.45
C ALA A 463 20.45 -2.28 5.55
N TYR A 464 20.01 -3.26 6.36
CA TYR A 464 19.04 -3.01 7.42
C TYR A 464 19.56 -2.01 8.46
N GLU A 465 20.79 -2.14 8.90
CA GLU A 465 21.39 -1.20 9.87
C GLU A 465 21.54 0.21 9.30
N THR A 466 21.75 0.34 7.99
CA THR A 466 21.76 1.65 7.32
C THR A 466 20.37 2.28 7.35
N LEU A 467 19.31 1.53 7.06
CA LEU A 467 17.94 2.02 7.15
C LEU A 467 17.60 2.47 8.58
N VAL A 468 17.99 1.69 9.59
CA VAL A 468 17.81 2.05 11.01
C VAL A 468 18.58 3.34 11.35
N ALA A 469 19.81 3.50 10.87
CA ALA A 469 20.61 4.70 11.11
C ALA A 469 19.99 5.95 10.47
N VAL A 470 19.47 5.84 9.24
CA VAL A 470 18.77 6.94 8.54
C VAL A 470 17.51 7.35 9.33
N GLN A 471 16.69 6.39 9.73
CA GLN A 471 15.49 6.66 10.50
C GLN A 471 15.82 7.33 11.85
N ARG A 472 16.87 6.87 12.55
CA ARG A 472 17.33 7.48 13.81
C ARG A 472 17.86 8.91 13.63
N ALA A 473 18.48 9.20 12.50
CA ALA A 473 18.96 10.54 12.20
C ALA A 473 17.80 11.53 11.98
N LEU A 474 16.70 11.08 11.35
CA LEU A 474 15.52 11.90 11.09
C LEU A 474 14.62 12.00 12.33
N ASP A 475 14.49 10.93 13.09
CA ASP A 475 13.67 10.80 14.29
C ASP A 475 14.48 10.31 15.49
N PRO A 476 15.34 11.16 16.08
CA PRO A 476 16.15 10.77 17.23
C PRO A 476 15.33 10.46 18.49
N ALA A 477 14.13 11.04 18.60
CA ALA A 477 13.22 10.79 19.71
C ALA A 477 12.43 9.47 19.58
N GLY A 478 12.37 8.89 18.38
CA GLY A 478 11.68 7.63 18.10
C GLY A 478 10.17 7.73 18.22
N ILE A 479 9.60 8.89 17.93
CA ILE A 479 8.17 9.15 18.08
C ILE A 479 7.34 8.74 16.84
N MET A 480 7.96 8.66 15.65
CA MET A 480 7.24 8.49 14.40
C MET A 480 6.87 7.02 14.14
N ASN A 481 5.58 6.76 14.11
CA ASN A 481 4.94 5.48 13.80
C ASN A 481 5.66 4.27 14.40
N PRO A 482 5.83 4.22 15.74
CA PRO A 482 6.65 3.20 16.39
C PRO A 482 6.09 1.79 16.12
N GLY A 483 6.98 0.89 15.70
CA GLY A 483 6.64 -0.51 15.40
C GLY A 483 6.08 -0.76 14.01
N ALA A 484 5.85 0.25 13.17
CA ALA A 484 5.70 0.08 11.73
C ALA A 484 7.08 0.06 11.07
N LEU A 485 7.22 -0.66 9.97
CA LEU A 485 8.44 -0.81 9.16
C LEU A 485 9.62 -1.42 9.97
N LEU A 486 10.04 -0.80 11.03
CA LEU A 486 11.16 -1.23 11.88
C LEU A 486 10.65 -1.81 13.21
N ARG A 487 11.48 -2.66 13.83
CA ARG A 487 11.21 -3.14 15.18
C ARG A 487 11.22 -1.98 16.19
N PRO A 488 10.33 -1.99 17.20
CA PRO A 488 10.38 -1.02 18.28
C PRO A 488 11.78 -0.98 18.93
N ARG A 489 12.15 0.17 19.42
CA ARG A 489 13.42 0.36 20.18
C ARG A 489 13.36 -0.24 21.55
#